data_c3cdc24ffd9fe7c01fbaf79445d96fcc
#
_entry.id   c3cdc24ffd9fe7c01fbaf79445d96fcc
#
_cell.length_a   1.000
_cell.length_b   1.000
_cell.length_c   1.000
_cell.angle_alpha   90.00
_cell.angle_beta   90.00
_cell.angle_gamma   90.00
#
_symmetry.space_group_name_H-M   'P 1'
#
loop_
_entity.id
_entity.type
_entity.pdbx_description
1 polymer ?
#
loop_
_entity_poly.entity_id
_entity_poly.type
_entity_poly.pdbx_seq_one_letter_code
_entity_poly.pdbx_strand_id
1 'polypeptide(L)'
;MEREKLSSRLGFILLSAGCAIGLGNVWRFPYIVGQYGGAAFVLIYIACLLLLGLPIIIMEYAVGRASQKSIALAFNELEPKGTKWHIYKWFGMGGNYLLAMYYTTITGWLLLYFFKTLRGDFNGLDATAVGEQFGSLMNQPLTMFIFMAITVILCFGICSMGLQNGVEKITSKMMVALLILMVALGINSIFLKGGQAGLEFYLKPNLAAIQKVGIGKVIFAALGQSFFTLSIGIGAMTIFGSYIDKKHALTGEALHVLGLDTLVAIMAGFIIFPACFAFGVEPSQGPKLIFVTLPNIFNHMFLGQLWGSLFFLFMAFAALSTVIAIFQNMIGFSSDLTKVSVKKSALINAVVIIVLSLPCILGFNLLQNITPLGAGSNIMDLEDFIVSNNLLPLGSLIFLLFCTSKYGWGFKNFIQEANEGKGIKFPTWTRLYISYVIPLIVLWIFIQGYISTFIK
;
A
#
# COMPACT_ATOMS: atom_id res chain seq x y z
N MET A 1 -28.80 -6.59 -7.26
CA MET A 1 -28.15 -5.93 -8.42
C MET A 1 -27.00 -6.82 -8.87
N GLU A 2 -26.89 -7.08 -10.16
CA GLU A 2 -25.68 -7.71 -10.71
C GLU A 2 -24.47 -6.85 -10.42
N ARG A 3 -23.35 -7.50 -10.09
CA ARG A 3 -22.09 -6.81 -9.83
C ARG A 3 -21.53 -6.23 -11.12
N GLU A 4 -21.19 -4.94 -11.13
CA GLU A 4 -20.50 -4.32 -12.26
C GLU A 4 -19.17 -5.04 -12.50
N LYS A 5 -18.82 -5.30 -13.77
CA LYS A 5 -17.56 -5.98 -14.14
C LYS A 5 -16.62 -5.00 -14.80
N LEU A 6 -15.35 -5.27 -14.72
CA LEU A 6 -14.32 -4.51 -15.42
C LEU A 6 -14.40 -4.76 -16.93
N SER A 7 -14.00 -3.75 -17.71
CA SER A 7 -14.12 -3.81 -19.18
C SER A 7 -13.06 -4.73 -19.81
N SER A 8 -11.92 -4.92 -19.15
CA SER A 8 -10.80 -5.69 -19.67
C SER A 8 -9.98 -6.38 -18.58
N ARG A 9 -9.27 -7.44 -18.97
CA ARG A 9 -8.27 -8.11 -18.11
C ARG A 9 -7.13 -7.16 -17.71
N LEU A 10 -6.65 -6.36 -18.65
CA LEU A 10 -5.60 -5.37 -18.38
C LEU A 10 -6.09 -4.32 -17.38
N GLY A 11 -7.36 -3.87 -17.51
CA GLY A 11 -7.99 -2.98 -16.54
C GLY A 11 -8.01 -3.57 -15.13
N PHE A 12 -8.33 -4.87 -14.99
CA PHE A 12 -8.25 -5.57 -13.71
C PHE A 12 -6.83 -5.58 -13.15
N ILE A 13 -5.83 -5.96 -13.96
CA ILE A 13 -4.43 -6.04 -13.51
C ILE A 13 -3.93 -4.65 -13.06
N LEU A 14 -4.15 -3.61 -13.88
CA LEU A 14 -3.71 -2.26 -13.56
C LEU A 14 -4.44 -1.65 -12.36
N LEU A 15 -5.73 -1.92 -12.20
CA LEU A 15 -6.51 -1.44 -11.06
C LEU A 15 -6.09 -2.14 -9.75
N SER A 16 -5.93 -3.46 -9.78
CA SER A 16 -5.47 -4.23 -8.62
C SER A 16 -4.01 -3.90 -8.28
N ALA A 17 -3.16 -3.75 -9.29
CA ALA A 17 -1.80 -3.27 -9.10
C ALA A 17 -1.78 -1.84 -8.53
N GLY A 18 -2.67 -0.93 -8.98
CA GLY A 18 -2.80 0.42 -8.42
C GLY A 18 -3.27 0.45 -6.97
N CYS A 19 -3.95 -0.61 -6.49
CA CYS A 19 -4.25 -0.78 -5.07
C CYS A 19 -3.00 -1.19 -4.26
N ALA A 20 -2.18 -2.10 -4.81
CA ALA A 20 -0.96 -2.57 -4.19
C ALA A 20 0.16 -1.51 -4.28
N ILE A 21 0.37 -0.93 -5.48
CA ILE A 21 1.40 0.08 -5.73
C ILE A 21 1.03 1.41 -5.09
N GLY A 22 1.68 1.72 -3.98
CA GLY A 22 1.41 2.92 -3.22
C GLY A 22 2.63 3.42 -2.45
N LEU A 23 2.40 4.09 -1.34
CA LEU A 23 3.47 4.57 -0.45
C LEU A 23 4.32 3.42 0.11
N GLY A 24 3.78 2.21 0.14
CA GLY A 24 4.51 1.00 0.51
C GLY A 24 5.73 0.73 -0.38
N ASN A 25 5.60 0.95 -1.69
CA ASN A 25 6.63 0.70 -2.68
C ASN A 25 7.62 1.86 -2.83
N VAL A 26 7.07 3.08 -2.85
CA VAL A 26 7.87 4.26 -3.26
C VAL A 26 8.44 5.04 -2.08
N TRP A 27 7.96 4.77 -0.87
CA TRP A 27 8.43 5.38 0.37
C TRP A 27 8.96 4.35 1.38
N ARG A 28 8.05 3.45 1.87
CA ARG A 28 8.39 2.52 2.95
C ARG A 28 9.45 1.50 2.54
N PHE A 29 9.34 0.95 1.34
CA PHE A 29 10.28 -0.05 0.84
C PHE A 29 11.72 0.49 0.75
N PRO A 30 12.03 1.62 0.06
CA PRO A 30 13.40 2.15 0.03
C PRO A 30 13.95 2.45 1.43
N TYR A 31 13.11 3.01 2.32
CA TYR A 31 13.51 3.27 3.70
C TYR A 31 13.93 1.98 4.43
N ILE A 32 13.12 0.93 4.37
CA ILE A 32 13.42 -0.36 5.01
C ILE A 32 14.64 -1.02 4.36
N VAL A 33 14.77 -0.99 3.03
CA VAL A 33 15.96 -1.49 2.32
C VAL A 33 17.22 -0.79 2.82
N GLY A 34 17.17 0.53 3.00
CA GLY A 34 18.27 1.31 3.56
C GLY A 34 18.68 0.89 4.97
N GLN A 35 17.70 0.56 5.82
CA GLN A 35 17.95 0.12 7.20
C GLN A 35 18.48 -1.33 7.32
N TYR A 36 18.04 -2.23 6.43
CA TYR A 36 18.22 -3.67 6.62
C TYR A 36 19.19 -4.34 5.64
N GLY A 37 20.10 -3.56 5.03
CA GLY A 37 21.23 -4.14 4.30
C GLY A 37 21.06 -4.27 2.78
N GLY A 38 20.30 -3.39 2.16
CA GLY A 38 20.27 -3.22 0.69
C GLY A 38 19.75 -4.46 -0.04
N ALA A 39 20.51 -4.90 -1.07
CA ALA A 39 20.17 -6.00 -1.94
C ALA A 39 19.78 -7.30 -1.22
N ALA A 40 20.45 -7.63 -0.12
CA ALA A 40 20.19 -8.86 0.62
C ALA A 40 18.80 -8.84 1.27
N PHE A 41 18.35 -7.68 1.77
CA PHE A 41 16.97 -7.49 2.23
C PHE A 41 15.97 -7.68 1.09
N VAL A 42 16.24 -7.10 -0.09
CA VAL A 42 15.35 -7.21 -1.26
C VAL A 42 15.08 -8.66 -1.63
N LEU A 43 16.11 -9.52 -1.62
CA LEU A 43 15.95 -10.96 -1.90
C LEU A 43 15.05 -11.65 -0.87
N ILE A 44 15.24 -11.36 0.43
CA ILE A 44 14.40 -11.92 1.49
C ILE A 44 12.95 -11.41 1.34
N TYR A 45 12.76 -10.13 1.03
CA TYR A 45 11.45 -9.55 0.79
C TYR A 45 10.71 -10.23 -0.38
N ILE A 46 11.37 -10.44 -1.53
CA ILE A 46 10.76 -11.13 -2.68
C ILE A 46 10.38 -12.57 -2.29
N ALA A 47 11.22 -13.27 -1.54
CA ALA A 47 10.90 -14.62 -1.05
C ALA A 47 9.66 -14.59 -0.13
N CYS A 48 9.57 -13.65 0.82
CA CYS A 48 8.40 -13.47 1.68
C CYS A 48 7.14 -13.15 0.89
N LEU A 49 7.27 -12.27 -0.12
CA LEU A 49 6.16 -11.86 -0.98
C LEU A 49 5.57 -13.05 -1.76
N LEU A 50 6.43 -13.92 -2.31
CA LEU A 50 6.01 -15.12 -3.05
C LEU A 50 5.47 -16.21 -2.13
N LEU A 51 6.10 -16.41 -0.98
CA LEU A 51 5.73 -17.51 -0.08
C LEU A 51 4.48 -17.19 0.75
N LEU A 52 4.32 -15.95 1.22
CA LEU A 52 3.19 -15.55 2.08
C LEU A 52 2.19 -14.65 1.36
N GLY A 53 2.66 -13.60 0.72
CA GLY A 53 1.79 -12.62 0.06
C GLY A 53 0.94 -13.22 -1.05
N LEU A 54 1.58 -14.00 -1.94
CA LEU A 54 0.88 -14.63 -3.08
C LEU A 54 -0.27 -15.56 -2.69
N PRO A 55 -0.13 -16.51 -1.75
CA PRO A 55 -1.27 -17.33 -1.33
C PRO A 55 -2.42 -16.51 -0.76
N ILE A 56 -2.14 -15.48 0.03
CA ILE A 56 -3.16 -14.68 0.71
C ILE A 56 -3.93 -13.80 -0.28
N ILE A 57 -3.25 -13.14 -1.22
CA ILE A 57 -3.92 -12.34 -2.25
C ILE A 57 -4.82 -13.20 -3.14
N ILE A 58 -4.40 -14.45 -3.47
CA ILE A 58 -5.24 -15.39 -4.21
C ILE A 58 -6.48 -15.78 -3.41
N MET A 59 -6.37 -15.93 -2.08
CA MET A 59 -7.52 -16.21 -1.21
C MET A 59 -8.49 -15.03 -1.18
N GLU A 60 -8.00 -13.80 -1.07
CA GLU A 60 -8.86 -12.61 -1.14
C GLU A 60 -9.59 -12.51 -2.47
N TYR A 61 -8.88 -12.72 -3.59
CA TYR A 61 -9.51 -12.76 -4.91
C TYR A 61 -10.55 -13.89 -5.03
N ALA A 62 -10.25 -15.09 -4.52
CA ALA A 62 -11.15 -16.23 -4.57
C ALA A 62 -12.44 -15.96 -3.77
N VAL A 63 -12.33 -15.41 -2.57
CA VAL A 63 -13.48 -15.02 -1.73
C VAL A 63 -14.32 -13.96 -2.44
N GLY A 64 -13.69 -12.95 -3.03
CA GLY A 64 -14.39 -11.91 -3.80
C GLY A 64 -15.08 -12.46 -5.05
N ARG A 65 -14.39 -13.29 -5.85
CA ARG A 65 -14.92 -13.85 -7.10
C ARG A 65 -16.05 -14.85 -6.86
N ALA A 66 -15.91 -15.71 -5.83
CA ALA A 66 -16.94 -16.68 -5.50
C ALA A 66 -18.21 -16.03 -4.93
N SER A 67 -18.07 -15.02 -4.07
CA SER A 67 -19.19 -14.32 -3.45
C SER A 67 -19.83 -13.26 -4.33
N GLN A 68 -19.10 -12.68 -5.29
CA GLN A 68 -19.50 -11.49 -6.06
C GLN A 68 -19.89 -10.32 -5.14
N LYS A 69 -19.25 -10.20 -3.97
CA LYS A 69 -19.51 -9.19 -2.94
C LYS A 69 -18.22 -8.52 -2.49
N SER A 70 -18.36 -7.33 -1.88
CA SER A 70 -17.28 -6.74 -1.08
C SER A 70 -17.13 -7.52 0.23
N ILE A 71 -16.07 -7.19 1.00
CA ILE A 71 -15.82 -7.81 2.30
C ILE A 71 -17.01 -7.66 3.27
N ALA A 72 -17.86 -6.66 3.06
CA ALA A 72 -19.06 -6.44 3.87
C ALA A 72 -20.04 -7.63 3.87
N LEU A 73 -20.14 -8.36 2.76
CA LEU A 73 -21.04 -9.52 2.63
C LEU A 73 -20.36 -10.78 2.11
N ALA A 74 -19.09 -10.72 1.67
CA ALA A 74 -18.42 -11.87 1.05
C ALA A 74 -18.38 -13.11 1.96
N PHE A 75 -18.08 -12.93 3.24
CA PHE A 75 -18.08 -14.04 4.20
C PHE A 75 -19.47 -14.56 4.49
N ASN A 76 -20.50 -13.70 4.54
CA ASN A 76 -21.89 -14.13 4.72
C ASN A 76 -22.36 -15.10 3.63
N GLU A 77 -21.94 -14.85 2.36
CA GLU A 77 -22.33 -15.65 1.21
C GLU A 77 -21.65 -17.03 1.18
N LEU A 78 -20.46 -17.15 1.76
CA LEU A 78 -19.60 -18.32 1.63
C LEU A 78 -19.46 -19.15 2.91
N GLU A 79 -19.84 -18.60 4.07
CA GLU A 79 -19.67 -19.29 5.34
C GLU A 79 -20.60 -20.49 5.49
N PRO A 80 -20.16 -21.59 6.13
CA PRO A 80 -21.04 -22.70 6.50
C PRO A 80 -22.15 -22.26 7.47
N LYS A 81 -23.32 -22.83 7.33
CA LYS A 81 -24.48 -22.57 8.23
C LYS A 81 -24.08 -22.73 9.69
N GLY A 82 -24.44 -21.77 10.53
CA GLY A 82 -24.19 -21.79 11.96
C GLY A 82 -22.82 -21.33 12.39
N THR A 83 -21.96 -20.90 11.46
CA THR A 83 -20.68 -20.23 11.77
C THR A 83 -20.85 -18.72 11.88
N LYS A 84 -19.80 -18.03 12.34
CA LYS A 84 -19.84 -16.57 12.59
C LYS A 84 -18.71 -15.83 11.86
N TRP A 85 -18.26 -16.34 10.73
CA TRP A 85 -17.20 -15.68 9.93
C TRP A 85 -17.61 -14.30 9.41
N HIS A 86 -18.90 -14.07 9.21
CA HIS A 86 -19.46 -12.78 8.80
C HIS A 86 -19.12 -11.62 9.74
N ILE A 87 -18.73 -11.88 10.99
CA ILE A 87 -18.31 -10.83 11.95
C ILE A 87 -17.07 -10.13 11.44
N TYR A 88 -16.23 -10.81 10.64
CA TYR A 88 -15.03 -10.26 10.05
C TYR A 88 -15.27 -8.98 9.22
N LYS A 89 -16.47 -8.80 8.68
CA LYS A 89 -16.82 -7.59 7.92
C LYS A 89 -16.48 -6.28 8.65
N TRP A 90 -16.73 -6.22 9.96
CA TRP A 90 -16.46 -5.02 10.76
C TRP A 90 -14.97 -4.74 10.87
N PHE A 91 -14.18 -5.80 10.97
CA PHE A 91 -12.73 -5.73 11.02
C PHE A 91 -12.15 -5.27 9.66
N GLY A 92 -12.55 -5.89 8.55
CA GLY A 92 -12.11 -5.52 7.21
C GLY A 92 -12.57 -4.13 6.79
N MET A 93 -13.84 -3.79 7.05
CA MET A 93 -14.35 -2.44 6.78
C MET A 93 -13.62 -1.39 7.62
N GLY A 94 -13.52 -1.58 8.94
CA GLY A 94 -12.82 -0.67 9.85
C GLY A 94 -11.37 -0.44 9.43
N GLY A 95 -10.69 -1.49 8.97
CA GLY A 95 -9.32 -1.40 8.45
C GLY A 95 -9.19 -0.49 7.22
N ASN A 96 -10.13 -0.55 6.29
CA ASN A 96 -10.13 0.34 5.13
C ASN A 96 -10.36 1.81 5.53
N TYR A 97 -11.27 2.09 6.48
CA TYR A 97 -11.49 3.45 6.98
C TYR A 97 -10.26 3.98 7.70
N LEU A 98 -9.68 3.19 8.61
CA LEU A 98 -8.50 3.59 9.37
C LEU A 98 -7.28 3.83 8.46
N LEU A 99 -7.07 2.96 7.46
CA LEU A 99 -6.04 3.18 6.45
C LEU A 99 -6.26 4.49 5.70
N ALA A 100 -7.50 4.78 5.28
CA ALA A 100 -7.83 6.00 4.55
C ALA A 100 -7.57 7.26 5.35
N MET A 101 -7.75 7.26 6.69
CA MET A 101 -7.57 8.44 7.54
C MET A 101 -6.18 9.05 7.42
N TYR A 102 -5.12 8.24 7.61
CA TYR A 102 -3.76 8.76 7.49
C TYR A 102 -3.24 8.78 6.05
N TYR A 103 -3.67 7.83 5.21
CA TYR A 103 -3.18 7.74 3.85
C TYR A 103 -3.60 8.94 2.99
N THR A 104 -4.82 9.46 3.17
CA THR A 104 -5.29 10.68 2.50
C THR A 104 -4.52 11.92 2.94
N THR A 105 -4.14 11.99 4.22
CA THR A 105 -3.31 13.08 4.77
C THR A 105 -1.92 13.09 4.09
N ILE A 106 -1.24 11.95 4.03
CA ILE A 106 0.07 11.84 3.37
C ILE A 106 -0.03 12.11 1.87
N THR A 107 -1.08 11.61 1.22
CA THR A 107 -1.33 11.90 -0.21
C THR A 107 -1.52 13.40 -0.44
N GLY A 108 -2.20 14.09 0.46
CA GLY A 108 -2.32 15.55 0.46
C GLY A 108 -0.97 16.26 0.53
N TRP A 109 -0.04 15.78 1.38
CA TRP A 109 1.33 16.32 1.44
C TRP A 109 2.09 16.13 0.12
N LEU A 110 1.94 14.99 -0.53
CA LEU A 110 2.57 14.74 -1.84
C LEU A 110 2.03 15.68 -2.92
N LEU A 111 0.73 15.94 -2.94
CA LEU A 111 0.13 16.91 -3.85
C LEU A 111 0.65 18.33 -3.57
N LEU A 112 0.71 18.74 -2.30
CA LEU A 112 1.29 20.04 -1.92
C LEU A 112 2.74 20.16 -2.39
N TYR A 113 3.56 19.14 -2.16
CA TYR A 113 4.98 19.14 -2.56
C TYR A 113 5.15 19.13 -4.06
N PHE A 114 4.28 18.45 -4.81
CA PHE A 114 4.25 18.56 -6.27
C PHE A 114 4.07 20.02 -6.70
N PHE A 115 3.09 20.74 -6.15
CA PHE A 115 2.85 22.15 -6.50
C PHE A 115 3.97 23.08 -6.03
N LYS A 116 4.52 22.87 -4.83
CA LYS A 116 5.65 23.64 -4.31
C LYS A 116 6.88 23.48 -5.21
N THR A 117 7.22 22.24 -5.58
CA THR A 117 8.38 21.97 -6.46
C THR A 117 8.15 22.55 -7.85
N LEU A 118 6.93 22.38 -8.41
CA LEU A 118 6.58 22.92 -9.72
C LEU A 118 6.72 24.47 -9.78
N ARG A 119 6.38 25.17 -8.70
CA ARG A 119 6.54 26.62 -8.58
C ARG A 119 7.97 27.05 -8.28
N GLY A 120 8.84 26.12 -7.91
CA GLY A 120 10.22 26.42 -7.53
C GLY A 120 10.39 26.92 -6.10
N ASP A 121 9.44 26.66 -5.19
CA ASP A 121 9.47 27.12 -3.80
C ASP A 121 10.69 26.59 -3.01
N PHE A 122 11.36 25.57 -3.51
CA PHE A 122 12.58 24.99 -2.92
C PHE A 122 13.88 25.54 -3.55
N ASN A 123 13.82 26.27 -4.66
CA ASN A 123 15.00 26.70 -5.40
C ASN A 123 15.91 27.60 -4.53
N GLY A 124 17.19 27.22 -4.45
CA GLY A 124 18.20 27.97 -3.69
C GLY A 124 18.13 27.79 -2.17
N LEU A 125 17.23 26.94 -1.64
CA LEU A 125 17.17 26.62 -0.22
C LEU A 125 18.26 25.58 0.13
N ASP A 126 18.87 25.72 1.28
CA ASP A 126 19.73 24.69 1.86
C ASP A 126 18.92 23.58 2.57
N ALA A 127 19.60 22.53 3.02
CA ALA A 127 18.94 21.39 3.69
C ALA A 127 18.19 21.80 4.97
N THR A 128 18.68 22.80 5.69
CA THR A 128 18.05 23.32 6.91
C THR A 128 16.75 24.02 6.58
N ALA A 129 16.76 24.94 5.62
CA ALA A 129 15.57 25.67 5.18
C ALA A 129 14.50 24.76 4.57
N VAL A 130 14.90 23.72 3.81
CA VAL A 130 13.97 22.69 3.33
C VAL A 130 13.35 21.91 4.51
N GLY A 131 14.14 21.58 5.54
CA GLY A 131 13.68 20.95 6.77
C GLY A 131 12.69 21.82 7.56
N GLU A 132 12.96 23.11 7.65
CA GLU A 132 12.06 24.10 8.28
C GLU A 132 10.75 24.24 7.52
N GLN A 133 10.76 24.18 6.18
CA GLN A 133 9.52 24.13 5.39
C GLN A 133 8.63 22.92 5.71
N PHE A 134 9.25 21.74 5.92
CA PHE A 134 8.50 20.56 6.34
C PHE A 134 7.98 20.70 7.76
N GLY A 135 8.80 21.16 8.70
CA GLY A 135 8.38 21.43 10.07
C GLY A 135 7.26 22.48 10.15
N SER A 136 7.36 23.55 9.33
CA SER A 136 6.30 24.57 9.22
C SER A 136 4.98 23.98 8.71
N LEU A 137 5.02 23.07 7.73
CA LEU A 137 3.81 22.39 7.25
C LEU A 137 3.10 21.63 8.36
N MET A 138 3.85 20.94 9.23
CA MET A 138 3.25 20.19 10.36
C MET A 138 2.50 21.12 11.34
N ASN A 139 2.89 22.39 11.41
CA ASN A 139 2.25 23.42 12.23
C ASN A 139 1.14 24.21 11.50
N GLN A 140 0.76 23.80 10.27
CA GLN A 140 -0.26 24.44 9.46
C GLN A 140 -1.47 23.52 9.25
N PRO A 141 -2.34 23.29 10.27
CA PRO A 141 -3.45 22.34 10.16
C PRO A 141 -4.41 22.65 9.02
N LEU A 142 -4.63 23.94 8.71
CA LEU A 142 -5.51 24.35 7.62
C LEU A 142 -4.94 23.96 6.26
N THR A 143 -3.66 24.15 6.02
CA THR A 143 -3.00 23.74 4.77
C THR A 143 -3.05 22.20 4.60
N MET A 144 -2.74 21.46 5.65
CA MET A 144 -2.84 19.99 5.66
C MET A 144 -4.28 19.54 5.37
N PHE A 145 -5.27 20.16 6.02
CA PHE A 145 -6.69 19.88 5.82
C PHE A 145 -7.13 20.13 4.36
N ILE A 146 -6.76 21.28 3.78
CA ILE A 146 -7.14 21.62 2.40
C ILE A 146 -6.62 20.57 1.42
N PHE A 147 -5.35 20.19 1.49
CA PHE A 147 -4.77 19.22 0.56
C PHE A 147 -5.29 17.79 0.79
N MET A 148 -5.56 17.40 2.04
CA MET A 148 -6.27 16.15 2.35
C MET A 148 -7.69 16.17 1.78
N ALA A 149 -8.45 17.26 1.97
CA ALA A 149 -9.81 17.38 1.45
C ALA A 149 -9.84 17.36 -0.10
N ILE A 150 -8.88 18.03 -0.76
CA ILE A 150 -8.70 17.94 -2.23
C ILE A 150 -8.49 16.49 -2.65
N THR A 151 -7.62 15.75 -1.96
CA THR A 151 -7.39 14.31 -2.23
C THR A 151 -8.69 13.51 -2.12
N VAL A 152 -9.44 13.70 -1.03
CA VAL A 152 -10.70 12.98 -0.78
C VAL A 152 -11.74 13.30 -1.84
N ILE A 153 -11.94 14.58 -2.15
CA ILE A 153 -12.93 15.04 -3.15
C ILE A 153 -12.56 14.54 -4.55
N LEU A 154 -11.28 14.62 -4.92
CA LEU A 154 -10.80 14.15 -6.21
C LEU A 154 -11.05 12.64 -6.37
N CYS A 155 -10.63 11.83 -5.39
CA CYS A 155 -10.71 10.37 -5.48
C CYS A 155 -12.16 9.86 -5.39
N PHE A 156 -13.00 10.37 -4.48
CA PHE A 156 -14.42 10.02 -4.47
C PHE A 156 -15.17 10.56 -5.69
N GLY A 157 -14.76 11.72 -6.22
CA GLY A 157 -15.26 12.23 -7.49
C GLY A 157 -15.03 11.23 -8.62
N ILE A 158 -13.82 10.68 -8.75
CA ILE A 158 -13.48 9.63 -9.71
C ILE A 158 -14.34 8.37 -9.48
N CYS A 159 -14.44 7.90 -8.24
CA CYS A 159 -15.24 6.73 -7.90
C CYS A 159 -16.74 6.94 -8.21
N SER A 160 -17.26 8.17 -8.05
CA SER A 160 -18.67 8.51 -8.34
C SER A 160 -19.05 8.40 -9.81
N MET A 161 -18.05 8.38 -10.72
CA MET A 161 -18.24 8.18 -12.16
C MET A 161 -18.49 6.70 -12.53
N GLY A 162 -18.45 5.79 -11.55
CA GLY A 162 -18.64 4.35 -11.72
C GLY A 162 -17.33 3.59 -11.96
N LEU A 163 -17.44 2.25 -12.00
CA LEU A 163 -16.29 1.36 -12.05
C LEU A 163 -15.52 1.51 -13.38
N GLN A 164 -16.19 1.40 -14.53
CA GLN A 164 -15.52 1.39 -15.83
C GLN A 164 -15.07 2.79 -16.27
N ASN A 165 -15.96 3.78 -16.21
CA ASN A 165 -15.69 5.13 -16.73
C ASN A 165 -14.83 5.99 -15.80
N GLY A 166 -14.92 5.77 -14.49
CA GLY A 166 -14.16 6.47 -13.47
C GLY A 166 -12.92 5.68 -13.05
N VAL A 167 -13.14 4.69 -12.20
CA VAL A 167 -12.08 3.98 -11.49
C VAL A 167 -11.13 3.26 -12.44
N GLU A 168 -11.63 2.37 -13.32
CA GLU A 168 -10.78 1.59 -14.24
C GLU A 168 -10.04 2.49 -15.23
N LYS A 169 -10.77 3.39 -15.91
CA LYS A 169 -10.21 4.22 -16.98
C LYS A 169 -9.15 5.21 -16.45
N ILE A 170 -9.41 5.85 -15.31
CA ILE A 170 -8.52 6.86 -14.76
C ILE A 170 -7.32 6.19 -14.10
N THR A 171 -7.53 5.16 -13.27
CA THR A 171 -6.42 4.44 -12.62
C THR A 171 -5.50 3.78 -13.65
N SER A 172 -6.04 3.18 -14.72
CA SER A 172 -5.20 2.60 -15.78
C SER A 172 -4.30 3.64 -16.45
N LYS A 173 -4.82 4.86 -16.73
CA LYS A 173 -4.00 5.94 -17.29
C LYS A 173 -2.96 6.43 -16.30
N MET A 174 -3.32 6.57 -15.03
CA MET A 174 -2.38 6.96 -13.97
C MET A 174 -1.27 5.92 -13.82
N MET A 175 -1.59 4.62 -13.85
CA MET A 175 -0.61 3.55 -13.77
C MET A 175 0.36 3.55 -14.95
N VAL A 176 -0.12 3.76 -16.18
CA VAL A 176 0.76 3.88 -17.34
C VAL A 176 1.67 5.11 -17.21
N ALA A 177 1.13 6.27 -16.82
CA ALA A 177 1.91 7.47 -16.60
C ALA A 177 2.95 7.27 -15.47
N LEU A 178 2.58 6.60 -14.37
CA LEU A 178 3.48 6.24 -13.28
C LEU A 178 4.65 5.39 -13.78
N LEU A 179 4.40 4.37 -14.60
CA LEU A 179 5.46 3.50 -15.15
C LEU A 179 6.40 4.29 -16.07
N ILE A 180 5.89 5.21 -16.90
CA ILE A 180 6.71 6.08 -17.76
C ILE A 180 7.58 7.01 -16.90
N LEU A 181 6.99 7.69 -15.90
CA LEU A 181 7.72 8.59 -14.98
C LEU A 181 8.81 7.82 -14.23
N MET A 182 8.49 6.62 -13.75
CA MET A 182 9.43 5.74 -13.05
C MET A 182 10.65 5.41 -13.91
N VAL A 183 10.45 5.06 -15.18
CA VAL A 183 11.55 4.76 -16.11
C VAL A 183 12.40 6.03 -16.35
N ALA A 184 11.76 7.18 -16.60
CA ALA A 184 12.47 8.45 -16.82
C ALA A 184 13.31 8.87 -15.60
N LEU A 185 12.72 8.79 -14.40
CA LEU A 185 13.41 9.12 -13.14
C LEU A 185 14.54 8.13 -12.84
N GLY A 186 14.32 6.82 -13.08
CA GLY A 186 15.32 5.79 -12.88
C GLY A 186 16.53 5.97 -13.81
N ILE A 187 16.30 6.25 -15.10
CA ILE A 187 17.36 6.55 -16.05
C ILE A 187 18.17 7.79 -15.58
N ASN A 188 17.49 8.87 -15.24
CA ASN A 188 18.16 10.07 -14.74
C ASN A 188 19.03 9.78 -13.50
N SER A 189 18.49 9.01 -12.54
CA SER A 189 19.17 8.70 -11.28
C SER A 189 20.41 7.82 -11.47
N ILE A 190 20.35 6.83 -12.37
CA ILE A 190 21.49 5.94 -12.68
C ILE A 190 22.68 6.72 -13.29
N PHE A 191 22.41 7.77 -14.07
CA PHE A 191 23.46 8.59 -14.69
C PHE A 191 23.97 9.73 -13.79
N LEU A 192 23.51 9.84 -12.54
CA LEU A 192 24.04 10.83 -11.59
C LEU A 192 25.50 10.53 -11.24
N LYS A 193 26.36 11.57 -11.35
CA LYS A 193 27.75 11.48 -10.90
C LYS A 193 27.79 11.18 -9.40
N GLY A 194 28.51 10.13 -9.01
CA GLY A 194 28.58 9.67 -7.60
C GLY A 194 27.49 8.67 -7.19
N GLY A 195 26.48 8.42 -8.04
CA GLY A 195 25.40 7.48 -7.76
C GLY A 195 25.79 6.00 -7.81
N GLN A 196 26.97 5.67 -8.35
CA GLN A 196 27.41 4.27 -8.51
C GLN A 196 27.48 3.51 -7.18
N ALA A 197 27.93 4.16 -6.10
CA ALA A 197 27.96 3.56 -4.77
C ALA A 197 26.56 3.17 -4.28
N GLY A 198 25.55 3.98 -4.61
CA GLY A 198 24.14 3.69 -4.31
C GLY A 198 23.62 2.48 -5.10
N LEU A 199 24.01 2.34 -6.39
CA LEU A 199 23.70 1.16 -7.20
C LEU A 199 24.38 -0.09 -6.64
N GLU A 200 25.65 0.01 -6.23
CA GLU A 200 26.36 -1.10 -5.60
C GLU A 200 25.70 -1.53 -4.28
N PHE A 201 25.35 -0.60 -3.42
CA PHE A 201 24.60 -0.87 -2.19
C PHE A 201 23.28 -1.59 -2.47
N TYR A 202 22.57 -1.16 -3.50
CA TYR A 202 21.24 -1.68 -3.83
C TYR A 202 21.27 -3.02 -4.59
N LEU A 203 22.34 -3.31 -5.36
CA LEU A 203 22.44 -4.50 -6.21
C LEU A 203 23.37 -5.58 -5.69
N LYS A 204 24.36 -5.23 -4.87
CA LYS A 204 25.31 -6.20 -4.31
C LYS A 204 24.83 -6.67 -2.93
N PRO A 205 24.43 -7.95 -2.76
CA PRO A 205 24.03 -8.47 -1.46
C PRO A 205 25.16 -8.43 -0.45
N ASN A 206 24.90 -7.79 0.71
CA ASN A 206 25.83 -7.71 1.83
C ASN A 206 25.32 -8.51 3.02
N LEU A 207 25.74 -9.79 3.12
CA LEU A 207 25.33 -10.68 4.21
C LEU A 207 25.89 -10.24 5.56
N ALA A 208 27.04 -9.57 5.61
CA ALA A 208 27.60 -9.03 6.85
C ALA A 208 26.71 -7.93 7.44
N ALA A 209 26.09 -7.12 6.60
CA ALA A 209 25.11 -6.12 7.05
C ALA A 209 23.89 -6.78 7.71
N ILE A 210 23.37 -7.88 7.14
CA ILE A 210 22.28 -8.65 7.76
C ILE A 210 22.68 -9.23 9.11
N GLN A 211 23.89 -9.79 9.21
CA GLN A 211 24.38 -10.34 10.49
C GLN A 211 24.50 -9.26 11.57
N LYS A 212 24.96 -8.07 11.20
CA LYS A 212 25.08 -6.92 12.13
C LYS A 212 23.71 -6.44 12.64
N VAL A 213 22.71 -6.40 11.80
CA VAL A 213 21.33 -6.00 12.17
C VAL A 213 20.60 -7.11 12.92
N GLY A 214 20.90 -8.37 12.60
CA GLY A 214 20.23 -9.56 13.10
C GLY A 214 19.17 -10.10 12.13
N ILE A 215 19.37 -11.33 11.66
CA ILE A 215 18.53 -11.95 10.63
C ILE A 215 17.03 -12.00 10.98
N GLY A 216 16.71 -12.19 12.27
CA GLY A 216 15.30 -12.19 12.74
C GLY A 216 14.61 -10.86 12.52
N LYS A 217 15.29 -9.73 12.75
CA LYS A 217 14.77 -8.38 12.51
C LYS A 217 14.57 -8.13 11.02
N VAL A 218 15.51 -8.60 10.19
CA VAL A 218 15.43 -8.47 8.72
C VAL A 218 14.25 -9.25 8.16
N ILE A 219 14.06 -10.50 8.58
CA ILE A 219 12.92 -11.35 8.18
C ILE A 219 11.61 -10.71 8.65
N PHE A 220 11.52 -10.24 9.90
CA PHE A 220 10.35 -9.56 10.42
C PHE A 220 9.97 -8.33 9.58
N ALA A 221 10.95 -7.48 9.26
CA ALA A 221 10.73 -6.30 8.43
C ALA A 221 10.27 -6.67 7.00
N ALA A 222 10.88 -7.72 6.40
CA ALA A 222 10.51 -8.20 5.06
C ALA A 222 9.10 -8.77 5.03
N LEU A 223 8.71 -9.54 6.05
CA LEU A 223 7.36 -10.07 6.20
C LEU A 223 6.33 -8.94 6.37
N GLY A 224 6.58 -8.00 7.27
CA GLY A 224 5.72 -6.83 7.46
C GLY A 224 5.57 -6.01 6.19
N GLN A 225 6.65 -5.81 5.44
CA GLN A 225 6.62 -5.11 4.15
C GLN A 225 5.79 -5.88 3.11
N SER A 226 5.87 -7.21 3.07
CA SER A 226 5.10 -8.02 2.11
C SER A 226 3.58 -7.97 2.35
N PHE A 227 3.12 -7.84 3.60
CA PHE A 227 1.71 -7.63 3.90
C PHE A 227 1.25 -6.22 3.53
N PHE A 228 2.07 -5.24 3.89
CA PHE A 228 1.74 -3.84 3.67
C PHE A 228 1.64 -3.49 2.18
N THR A 229 2.63 -3.91 1.38
CA THR A 229 2.69 -3.57 -0.05
C THR A 229 1.49 -4.12 -0.83
N LEU A 230 0.99 -5.30 -0.49
CA LEU A 230 -0.16 -5.91 -1.15
C LEU A 230 -1.52 -5.47 -0.57
N SER A 231 -1.54 -4.69 0.50
CA SER A 231 -2.76 -4.27 1.21
C SER A 231 -3.68 -5.45 1.57
N ILE A 232 -3.08 -6.62 1.89
CA ILE A 232 -3.82 -7.85 2.21
C ILE A 232 -4.23 -7.89 3.68
N GLY A 233 -5.30 -8.63 3.98
CA GLY A 233 -5.81 -8.82 5.34
C GLY A 233 -6.96 -7.89 5.73
N ILE A 234 -7.27 -6.86 4.95
CA ILE A 234 -8.44 -5.99 5.18
C ILE A 234 -9.51 -6.15 4.10
N GLY A 235 -9.38 -7.16 3.24
CA GLY A 235 -10.30 -7.42 2.16
C GLY A 235 -10.23 -6.41 1.02
N ALA A 236 -9.12 -5.67 0.91
CA ALA A 236 -8.91 -4.69 -0.15
C ALA A 236 -8.90 -5.36 -1.53
N MET A 237 -8.33 -6.55 -1.64
CA MET A 237 -8.30 -7.31 -2.88
C MET A 237 -9.59 -8.10 -3.14
N THR A 238 -10.43 -8.31 -2.13
CA THR A 238 -11.72 -9.00 -2.26
C THR A 238 -12.68 -8.27 -3.20
N ILE A 239 -12.73 -6.92 -3.16
CA ILE A 239 -13.59 -6.16 -4.06
C ILE A 239 -13.17 -6.35 -5.52
N PHE A 240 -11.86 -6.34 -5.82
CA PHE A 240 -11.35 -6.56 -7.17
C PHE A 240 -11.60 -8.00 -7.64
N GLY A 241 -11.45 -8.98 -6.76
CA GLY A 241 -11.88 -10.35 -7.01
C GLY A 241 -13.35 -10.44 -7.44
N SER A 242 -14.24 -9.62 -6.84
CA SER A 242 -15.67 -9.60 -7.21
C SER A 242 -15.97 -9.03 -8.60
N TYR A 243 -15.03 -8.36 -9.24
CA TYR A 243 -15.17 -7.77 -10.57
C TYR A 243 -14.58 -8.65 -11.70
N ILE A 244 -13.82 -9.70 -11.34
CA ILE A 244 -13.16 -10.59 -12.30
C ILE A 244 -14.10 -11.70 -12.76
N ASP A 245 -13.98 -12.10 -14.01
CA ASP A 245 -14.70 -13.24 -14.57
C ASP A 245 -13.95 -14.58 -14.28
N LYS A 246 -14.57 -15.70 -14.64
CA LYS A 246 -14.02 -17.06 -14.43
C LYS A 246 -13.21 -17.59 -15.61
N LYS A 247 -12.83 -16.73 -16.57
CA LYS A 247 -12.07 -17.16 -17.76
C LYS A 247 -10.61 -17.52 -17.44
N HIS A 248 -10.05 -16.90 -16.39
CA HIS A 248 -8.66 -17.07 -15.99
C HIS A 248 -8.51 -17.57 -14.57
N ALA A 249 -7.55 -18.45 -14.33
CA ALA A 249 -7.17 -18.90 -13.00
C ALA A 249 -6.53 -17.76 -12.20
N LEU A 250 -6.85 -17.65 -10.90
CA LEU A 250 -6.46 -16.51 -10.08
C LEU A 250 -4.97 -16.41 -9.82
N THR A 251 -4.23 -17.52 -9.85
CA THR A 251 -2.77 -17.54 -9.64
C THR A 251 -2.05 -16.68 -10.67
N GLY A 252 -2.43 -16.81 -11.95
CA GLY A 252 -1.84 -16.00 -13.02
C GLY A 252 -2.13 -14.51 -12.83
N GLU A 253 -3.35 -14.16 -12.46
CA GLU A 253 -3.76 -12.77 -12.21
C GLU A 253 -3.00 -12.17 -11.02
N ALA A 254 -2.90 -12.91 -9.91
CA ALA A 254 -2.14 -12.49 -8.74
C ALA A 254 -0.63 -12.31 -9.05
N LEU A 255 -0.03 -13.19 -9.85
CA LEU A 255 1.36 -13.05 -10.27
C LEU A 255 1.62 -11.81 -11.13
N HIS A 256 0.69 -11.41 -11.99
CA HIS A 256 0.82 -10.16 -12.75
C HIS A 256 0.78 -8.93 -11.83
N VAL A 257 -0.14 -8.91 -10.88
CA VAL A 257 -0.25 -7.81 -9.89
C VAL A 257 1.01 -7.75 -9.03
N LEU A 258 1.45 -8.89 -8.51
CA LEU A 258 2.67 -9.02 -7.70
C LEU A 258 3.92 -8.58 -8.47
N GLY A 259 4.01 -8.97 -9.75
CA GLY A 259 5.12 -8.58 -10.62
C GLY A 259 5.19 -7.07 -10.85
N LEU A 260 4.06 -6.42 -11.09
CA LEU A 260 3.99 -4.96 -11.22
C LEU A 260 4.32 -4.25 -9.91
N ASP A 261 3.79 -4.73 -8.79
CA ASP A 261 4.07 -4.21 -7.45
C ASP A 261 5.57 -4.28 -7.14
N THR A 262 6.17 -5.45 -7.34
CA THR A 262 7.61 -5.67 -7.12
C THR A 262 8.46 -4.82 -8.07
N LEU A 263 8.08 -4.71 -9.34
CA LEU A 263 8.78 -3.87 -10.31
C LEU A 263 8.83 -2.42 -9.84
N VAL A 264 7.71 -1.86 -9.40
CA VAL A 264 7.67 -0.47 -8.91
C VAL A 264 8.49 -0.31 -7.64
N ALA A 265 8.44 -1.25 -6.70
CA ALA A 265 9.26 -1.21 -5.48
C ALA A 265 10.76 -1.24 -5.81
N ILE A 266 11.17 -2.15 -6.70
CA ILE A 266 12.58 -2.23 -7.13
C ILE A 266 13.02 -0.96 -7.86
N MET A 267 12.21 -0.45 -8.76
CA MET A 267 12.55 0.78 -9.50
C MET A 267 12.59 2.02 -8.62
N ALA A 268 11.76 2.09 -7.56
CA ALA A 268 11.87 3.15 -6.56
C ALA A 268 13.25 3.16 -5.88
N GLY A 269 13.84 1.99 -5.64
CA GLY A 269 15.22 1.87 -5.17
C GLY A 269 16.24 2.42 -6.17
N PHE A 270 16.09 2.14 -7.49
CA PHE A 270 16.95 2.72 -8.54
C PHE A 270 16.83 4.24 -8.65
N ILE A 271 15.71 4.81 -8.26
CA ILE A 271 15.51 6.27 -8.23
C ILE A 271 16.19 6.87 -6.99
N ILE A 272 16.00 6.26 -5.83
CA ILE A 272 16.33 6.86 -4.53
C ILE A 272 17.79 6.61 -4.12
N PHE A 273 18.29 5.37 -4.21
CA PHE A 273 19.64 5.06 -3.70
C PHE A 273 20.77 5.78 -4.45
N PRO A 274 20.82 5.79 -5.79
CA PRO A 274 21.85 6.53 -6.48
C PRO A 274 21.82 8.04 -6.15
N ALA A 275 20.62 8.62 -6.02
CA ALA A 275 20.46 10.02 -5.66
C ALA A 275 20.96 10.28 -4.22
N CYS A 276 20.59 9.47 -3.24
CA CYS A 276 21.06 9.61 -1.85
C CYS A 276 22.59 9.52 -1.76
N PHE A 277 23.21 8.52 -2.38
CA PHE A 277 24.66 8.33 -2.31
C PHE A 277 25.44 9.39 -3.09
N ALA A 278 24.92 9.87 -4.24
CA ALA A 278 25.54 10.95 -5.01
C ALA A 278 25.66 12.25 -4.19
N PHE A 279 24.74 12.49 -3.27
CA PHE A 279 24.71 13.69 -2.42
C PHE A 279 25.08 13.41 -0.95
N GLY A 280 25.64 12.22 -0.64
CA GLY A 280 26.14 11.88 0.69
C GLY A 280 25.08 11.81 1.78
N VAL A 281 23.84 11.44 1.41
CA VAL A 281 22.71 11.37 2.34
C VAL A 281 22.33 9.92 2.65
N GLU A 282 22.06 9.62 3.93
CA GLU A 282 21.63 8.29 4.33
C GLU A 282 20.17 8.04 3.94
N PRO A 283 19.86 6.89 3.27
CA PRO A 283 18.50 6.57 2.82
C PRO A 283 17.56 6.09 3.94
N SER A 284 18.03 6.00 5.18
CA SER A 284 17.29 5.43 6.33
C SER A 284 16.52 6.46 7.18
N GLN A 285 16.16 7.64 6.62
CA GLN A 285 15.60 8.76 7.40
C GLN A 285 14.05 8.82 7.46
N GLY A 286 13.33 7.78 7.02
CA GLY A 286 11.85 7.75 7.08
C GLY A 286 11.17 8.87 6.27
N PRO A 287 10.13 9.54 6.84
CA PRO A 287 9.43 10.64 6.15
C PRO A 287 10.35 11.78 5.70
N LYS A 288 11.39 12.08 6.45
CA LYS A 288 12.37 13.11 6.10
C LYS A 288 13.08 12.82 4.78
N LEU A 289 13.24 11.54 4.41
CA LEU A 289 13.83 11.17 3.13
C LEU A 289 13.06 11.82 1.96
N ILE A 290 11.75 11.71 1.97
CA ILE A 290 10.88 12.18 0.88
C ILE A 290 10.69 13.71 0.92
N PHE A 291 10.41 14.26 2.10
CA PHE A 291 9.95 15.64 2.23
C PHE A 291 11.06 16.65 2.57
N VAL A 292 12.25 16.18 2.93
CA VAL A 292 13.40 17.04 3.25
C VAL A 292 14.60 16.70 2.36
N THR A 293 15.02 15.43 2.37
CA THR A 293 16.25 15.00 1.71
C THR A 293 16.15 15.10 0.18
N LEU A 294 15.10 14.51 -0.42
CA LEU A 294 14.96 14.52 -1.88
C LEU A 294 14.75 15.92 -2.47
N PRO A 295 13.91 16.82 -1.91
CA PRO A 295 13.86 18.21 -2.37
C PRO A 295 15.21 18.91 -2.32
N ASN A 296 16.00 18.69 -1.26
CA ASN A 296 17.36 19.24 -1.17
C ASN A 296 18.28 18.66 -2.25
N ILE A 297 18.21 17.36 -2.54
CA ILE A 297 18.95 16.72 -3.63
C ILE A 297 18.59 17.37 -4.98
N PHE A 298 17.29 17.51 -5.27
CA PHE A 298 16.83 18.14 -6.51
C PHE A 298 17.35 19.58 -6.68
N ASN A 299 17.47 20.36 -5.60
CA ASN A 299 18.03 21.72 -5.67
C ASN A 299 19.46 21.78 -6.20
N HIS A 300 20.24 20.72 -6.03
CA HIS A 300 21.63 20.65 -6.50
C HIS A 300 21.79 19.93 -7.85
N MET A 301 20.67 19.45 -8.44
CA MET A 301 20.68 18.76 -9.73
C MET A 301 20.46 19.72 -10.91
N PHE A 302 21.06 19.42 -12.05
CA PHE A 302 20.69 20.05 -13.32
C PHE A 302 19.21 19.79 -13.63
N LEU A 303 18.44 20.83 -13.94
CA LEU A 303 16.99 20.78 -14.08
C LEU A 303 16.25 20.18 -12.85
N GLY A 304 16.77 20.43 -11.64
CA GLY A 304 16.24 19.82 -10.42
C GLY A 304 14.78 20.12 -10.15
N GLN A 305 14.31 21.33 -10.48
CA GLN A 305 12.88 21.67 -10.38
C GLN A 305 12.00 20.75 -11.26
N LEU A 306 12.46 20.42 -12.48
CA LEU A 306 11.76 19.49 -13.37
C LEU A 306 11.75 18.08 -12.77
N TRP A 307 12.92 17.55 -12.40
CA TRP A 307 13.06 16.20 -11.86
C TRP A 307 12.32 16.03 -10.54
N GLY A 308 12.39 17.03 -9.67
CA GLY A 308 11.63 17.04 -8.41
C GLY A 308 10.11 17.06 -8.64
N SER A 309 9.64 17.88 -9.60
CA SER A 309 8.21 17.90 -9.97
C SER A 309 7.75 16.57 -10.53
N LEU A 310 8.53 15.95 -11.42
CA LEU A 310 8.21 14.61 -11.96
C LEU A 310 8.24 13.54 -10.88
N PHE A 311 9.16 13.63 -9.92
CA PHE A 311 9.21 12.72 -8.78
C PHE A 311 7.98 12.84 -7.88
N PHE A 312 7.59 14.04 -7.47
CA PHE A 312 6.39 14.21 -6.66
C PHE A 312 5.10 13.88 -7.41
N LEU A 313 5.06 14.07 -8.73
CA LEU A 313 3.96 13.61 -9.57
C LEU A 313 3.87 12.08 -9.60
N PHE A 314 5.01 11.39 -9.75
CA PHE A 314 5.12 9.93 -9.66
C PHE A 314 4.61 9.42 -8.30
N MET A 315 5.07 10.02 -7.20
CA MET A 315 4.64 9.70 -5.84
C MET A 315 3.13 9.96 -5.64
N ALA A 316 2.62 11.08 -6.15
CA ALA A 316 1.21 11.42 -6.06
C ALA A 316 0.34 10.39 -6.83
N PHE A 317 0.74 9.97 -8.02
CA PHE A 317 0.00 8.96 -8.77
C PHE A 317 -0.01 7.60 -8.06
N ALA A 318 1.10 7.18 -7.48
CA ALA A 318 1.16 5.97 -6.66
C ALA A 318 0.20 6.04 -5.45
N ALA A 319 0.20 7.17 -4.74
CA ALA A 319 -0.68 7.36 -3.59
C ALA A 319 -2.16 7.47 -3.98
N LEU A 320 -2.48 8.26 -5.01
CA LEU A 320 -3.87 8.45 -5.48
C LEU A 320 -4.49 7.17 -6.00
N SER A 321 -3.75 6.30 -6.71
CA SER A 321 -4.27 5.02 -7.20
C SER A 321 -4.71 4.10 -6.05
N THR A 322 -3.93 4.06 -4.96
CA THR A 322 -4.30 3.33 -3.76
C THR A 322 -5.51 3.94 -3.04
N VAL A 323 -5.58 5.28 -2.92
CA VAL A 323 -6.75 5.96 -2.31
C VAL A 323 -8.03 5.68 -3.11
N ILE A 324 -7.98 5.73 -4.44
CA ILE A 324 -9.12 5.39 -5.31
C ILE A 324 -9.57 3.94 -5.05
N ALA A 325 -8.62 3.01 -4.92
CA ALA A 325 -8.92 1.61 -4.66
C ALA A 325 -9.59 1.39 -3.29
N ILE A 326 -9.09 2.05 -2.23
CA ILE A 326 -9.68 2.02 -0.88
C ILE A 326 -11.10 2.62 -0.91
N PHE A 327 -11.29 3.74 -1.60
CA PHE A 327 -12.60 4.39 -1.72
C PHE A 327 -13.60 3.55 -2.53
N GLN A 328 -13.12 2.83 -3.54
CA GLN A 328 -13.94 1.86 -4.26
C GLN A 328 -14.42 0.72 -3.35
N ASN A 329 -13.58 0.25 -2.39
CA ASN A 329 -14.01 -0.68 -1.35
C ASN A 329 -15.14 -0.10 -0.49
N MET A 330 -14.98 1.14 0.00
CA MET A 330 -15.98 1.80 0.86
C MET A 330 -17.33 1.96 0.13
N ILE A 331 -17.29 2.31 -1.16
CA ILE A 331 -18.50 2.35 -1.99
C ILE A 331 -19.11 0.95 -2.13
N GLY A 332 -18.26 -0.08 -2.31
CA GLY A 332 -18.69 -1.47 -2.32
C GLY A 332 -19.38 -1.89 -1.02
N PHE A 333 -18.84 -1.49 0.15
CA PHE A 333 -19.46 -1.76 1.45
C PHE A 333 -20.86 -1.13 1.56
N SER A 334 -20.95 0.14 1.22
CA SER A 334 -22.21 0.87 1.27
C SER A 334 -23.25 0.28 0.32
N SER A 335 -22.85 -0.04 -0.91
CA SER A 335 -23.74 -0.65 -1.92
C SER A 335 -24.25 -2.02 -1.48
N ASP A 336 -23.38 -2.86 -0.92
CA ASP A 336 -23.75 -4.21 -0.48
C ASP A 336 -24.67 -4.17 0.76
N LEU A 337 -24.39 -3.29 1.76
CA LEU A 337 -25.13 -3.21 3.01
C LEU A 337 -26.45 -2.44 2.90
N THR A 338 -26.44 -1.30 2.18
CA THR A 338 -27.55 -0.32 2.23
C THR A 338 -28.26 -0.14 0.89
N LYS A 339 -27.72 -0.72 -0.20
CA LYS A 339 -28.22 -0.58 -1.58
C LYS A 339 -28.31 0.88 -2.06
N VAL A 340 -27.55 1.78 -1.45
CA VAL A 340 -27.49 3.19 -1.82
C VAL A 340 -26.74 3.33 -3.14
N SER A 341 -27.12 4.32 -3.95
CA SER A 341 -26.44 4.60 -5.23
C SER A 341 -24.98 4.98 -5.05
N VAL A 342 -24.13 4.66 -6.04
CA VAL A 342 -22.69 4.95 -6.04
C VAL A 342 -22.39 6.41 -5.71
N LYS A 343 -23.12 7.36 -6.34
CA LYS A 343 -22.93 8.80 -6.09
C LYS A 343 -23.25 9.22 -4.66
N LYS A 344 -24.35 8.72 -4.10
CA LYS A 344 -24.73 9.02 -2.71
C LYS A 344 -23.76 8.38 -1.72
N SER A 345 -23.32 7.14 -2.00
CA SER A 345 -22.28 6.46 -1.20
C SER A 345 -20.97 7.24 -1.23
N ALA A 346 -20.50 7.69 -2.40
CA ALA A 346 -19.29 8.49 -2.54
C ALA A 346 -19.37 9.79 -1.72
N LEU A 347 -20.50 10.51 -1.78
CA LEU A 347 -20.68 11.74 -1.01
C LEU A 347 -20.64 11.49 0.50
N ILE A 348 -21.38 10.49 0.98
CA ILE A 348 -21.41 10.15 2.41
C ILE A 348 -20.01 9.77 2.91
N ASN A 349 -19.34 8.88 2.19
CA ASN A 349 -18.01 8.44 2.58
C ASN A 349 -16.96 9.56 2.49
N ALA A 350 -17.10 10.50 1.54
CA ALA A 350 -16.22 11.66 1.47
C ALA A 350 -16.33 12.52 2.74
N VAL A 351 -17.54 12.82 3.18
CA VAL A 351 -17.76 13.57 4.43
C VAL A 351 -17.20 12.79 5.63
N VAL A 352 -17.49 11.48 5.69
CA VAL A 352 -17.01 10.63 6.79
C VAL A 352 -15.48 10.62 6.85
N ILE A 353 -14.79 10.43 5.73
CA ILE A 353 -13.32 10.40 5.72
C ILE A 353 -12.71 11.77 6.03
N ILE A 354 -13.27 12.86 5.51
CA ILE A 354 -12.81 14.21 5.86
C ILE A 354 -12.86 14.42 7.39
N VAL A 355 -13.94 14.03 8.04
CA VAL A 355 -14.08 14.17 9.50
C VAL A 355 -13.15 13.22 10.25
N LEU A 356 -13.08 11.95 9.85
CA LEU A 356 -12.25 10.93 10.50
C LEU A 356 -10.74 11.18 10.34
N SER A 357 -10.30 11.88 9.29
CA SER A 357 -8.89 12.24 9.10
C SER A 357 -8.44 13.46 9.93
N LEU A 358 -9.35 14.19 10.57
CA LEU A 358 -8.98 15.35 11.40
C LEU A 358 -8.04 15.00 12.56
N PRO A 359 -8.26 13.93 13.34
CA PRO A 359 -7.33 13.57 14.42
C PRO A 359 -5.90 13.31 13.92
N CYS A 360 -5.74 12.68 12.74
CA CYS A 360 -4.45 12.48 12.12
C CYS A 360 -3.72 13.81 11.86
N ILE A 361 -4.42 14.79 11.25
CA ILE A 361 -3.86 16.11 10.96
C ILE A 361 -3.53 16.86 12.25
N LEU A 362 -4.46 16.87 13.20
CA LEU A 362 -4.32 17.59 14.47
C LEU A 362 -3.25 16.98 15.37
N GLY A 363 -2.92 15.70 15.20
CA GLY A 363 -1.86 15.02 15.92
C GLY A 363 -0.46 15.61 15.72
N PHE A 364 -0.25 16.38 14.64
CA PHE A 364 1.02 17.07 14.38
C PHE A 364 1.12 18.46 15.02
N ASN A 365 0.00 19.02 15.49
CA ASN A 365 -0.10 20.39 16.00
C ASN A 365 -0.94 20.49 17.27
N LEU A 366 -2.25 20.71 17.18
CA LEU A 366 -3.12 20.93 18.34
C LEU A 366 -3.17 19.74 19.32
N LEU A 367 -3.03 18.52 18.83
CA LEU A 367 -3.04 17.28 19.60
C LEU A 367 -1.65 16.63 19.72
N GLN A 368 -0.56 17.38 19.46
CA GLN A 368 0.83 16.87 19.50
C GLN A 368 1.26 16.28 20.84
N ASN A 369 0.59 16.67 21.93
CA ASN A 369 0.84 16.12 23.27
C ASN A 369 0.26 14.72 23.47
N ILE A 370 -0.58 14.23 22.54
CA ILE A 370 -1.11 12.87 22.57
C ILE A 370 -0.09 11.95 21.91
N THR A 371 0.64 11.20 22.74
CA THR A 371 1.70 10.26 22.31
C THR A 371 1.29 8.82 22.59
N PRO A 372 0.41 8.23 21.78
CA PRO A 372 -0.31 6.99 22.12
C PRO A 372 0.58 5.73 22.15
N LEU A 373 1.73 5.76 21.48
CA LEU A 373 2.71 4.66 21.44
C LEU A 373 3.99 4.98 22.25
N GLY A 374 3.94 6.03 23.08
CA GLY A 374 5.09 6.51 23.84
C GLY A 374 5.71 7.79 23.27
N ALA A 375 6.76 8.29 23.95
CA ALA A 375 7.39 9.56 23.60
C ALA A 375 7.85 9.63 22.15
N GLY A 376 7.48 10.71 21.45
CA GLY A 376 7.81 10.95 20.04
C GLY A 376 6.82 10.36 19.03
N SER A 377 5.81 9.61 19.49
CA SER A 377 4.72 9.14 18.62
C SER A 377 3.60 10.18 18.50
N ASN A 378 2.80 10.06 17.44
CA ASN A 378 1.62 10.88 17.21
C ASN A 378 0.40 10.00 16.84
N ILE A 379 -0.74 10.62 16.52
CA ILE A 379 -1.98 9.89 16.19
C ILE A 379 -1.81 9.09 14.90
N MET A 380 -1.10 9.61 13.89
CA MET A 380 -0.84 8.87 12.64
C MET A 380 -0.03 7.58 12.89
N ASP A 381 0.93 7.63 13.81
CA ASP A 381 1.71 6.44 14.18
C ASP A 381 0.81 5.37 14.82
N LEU A 382 -0.18 5.77 15.63
CA LEU A 382 -1.18 4.84 16.17
C LEU A 382 -2.05 4.24 15.08
N GLU A 383 -2.55 5.07 14.15
CA GLU A 383 -3.37 4.61 13.02
C GLU A 383 -2.60 3.59 12.16
N ASP A 384 -1.35 3.89 11.80
CA ASP A 384 -0.48 2.96 11.07
C ASP A 384 -0.18 1.70 11.88
N PHE A 385 0.12 1.81 13.19
CA PHE A 385 0.35 0.66 14.05
C PHE A 385 -0.86 -0.29 14.09
N ILE A 386 -2.08 0.25 14.23
CA ILE A 386 -3.29 -0.56 14.24
C ILE A 386 -3.48 -1.26 12.88
N VAL A 387 -3.28 -0.56 11.76
CA VAL A 387 -3.38 -1.16 10.43
C VAL A 387 -2.27 -2.19 10.21
N SER A 388 -1.01 -1.77 10.30
CA SER A 388 0.15 -2.56 9.86
C SER A 388 0.46 -3.73 10.79
N ASN A 389 0.31 -3.55 12.11
CA ASN A 389 0.69 -4.56 13.10
C ASN A 389 -0.49 -5.40 13.59
N ASN A 390 -1.74 -4.97 13.35
CA ASN A 390 -2.93 -5.72 13.79
C ASN A 390 -3.81 -6.14 12.62
N LEU A 391 -4.36 -5.17 11.87
CA LEU A 391 -5.42 -5.47 10.91
C LEU A 391 -4.92 -6.28 9.73
N LEU A 392 -3.75 -5.95 9.17
CA LEU A 392 -3.19 -6.72 8.05
C LEU A 392 -2.80 -8.15 8.45
N PRO A 393 -2.04 -8.40 9.53
CA PRO A 393 -1.69 -9.75 9.94
C PRO A 393 -2.91 -10.57 10.38
N LEU A 394 -3.71 -10.06 11.31
CA LEU A 394 -4.86 -10.82 11.83
C LEU A 394 -5.93 -11.07 10.76
N GLY A 395 -6.17 -10.10 9.89
CA GLY A 395 -7.08 -10.29 8.77
C GLY A 395 -6.58 -11.33 7.77
N SER A 396 -5.28 -11.33 7.44
CA SER A 396 -4.65 -12.36 6.63
C SER A 396 -4.80 -13.75 7.26
N LEU A 397 -4.63 -13.84 8.59
CA LEU A 397 -4.88 -15.07 9.34
C LEU A 397 -6.34 -15.55 9.21
N ILE A 398 -7.31 -14.62 9.26
CA ILE A 398 -8.71 -14.95 9.09
C ILE A 398 -8.99 -15.48 7.68
N PHE A 399 -8.45 -14.86 6.62
CA PHE A 399 -8.56 -15.39 5.25
C PHE A 399 -7.95 -16.79 5.11
N LEU A 400 -6.76 -17.01 5.69
CA LEU A 400 -6.11 -18.31 5.70
C LEU A 400 -7.00 -19.37 6.37
N LEU A 401 -7.48 -19.10 7.58
CA LEU A 401 -8.33 -20.02 8.33
C LEU A 401 -9.68 -20.24 7.63
N PHE A 402 -10.29 -19.21 7.08
CA PHE A 402 -11.55 -19.31 6.35
C PHE A 402 -11.44 -20.18 5.10
N CYS A 403 -10.38 -19.98 4.31
CA CYS A 403 -10.17 -20.72 3.07
C CYS A 403 -9.60 -22.13 3.27
N THR A 404 -9.05 -22.47 4.46
CA THR A 404 -8.38 -23.76 4.66
C THR A 404 -9.03 -24.69 5.69
N SER A 405 -9.72 -24.13 6.69
CA SER A 405 -10.30 -24.93 7.76
C SER A 405 -11.63 -25.61 7.35
N LYS A 406 -11.95 -26.71 8.01
CA LYS A 406 -13.24 -27.40 7.85
C LYS A 406 -14.45 -26.61 8.41
N TYR A 407 -14.19 -25.61 9.24
CA TYR A 407 -15.21 -24.74 9.84
C TYR A 407 -15.43 -23.45 9.04
N GLY A 408 -14.60 -23.20 8.00
CA GLY A 408 -14.73 -22.08 7.07
C GLY A 408 -15.25 -22.54 5.71
N TRP A 409 -15.01 -21.74 4.68
CA TRP A 409 -15.34 -22.09 3.28
C TRP A 409 -14.59 -23.34 2.82
N GLY A 410 -13.38 -23.54 3.32
CA GLY A 410 -12.62 -24.77 3.22
C GLY A 410 -11.75 -24.88 1.98
N PHE A 411 -10.67 -25.67 2.09
CA PHE A 411 -9.63 -25.78 1.07
C PHE A 411 -10.16 -26.29 -0.28
N LYS A 412 -11.13 -27.22 -0.29
CA LYS A 412 -11.69 -27.77 -1.54
C LYS A 412 -12.37 -26.68 -2.38
N ASN A 413 -13.20 -25.85 -1.75
CA ASN A 413 -13.93 -24.78 -2.42
C ASN A 413 -12.96 -23.69 -2.88
N PHE A 414 -11.98 -23.32 -2.03
CA PHE A 414 -10.94 -22.37 -2.38
C PHE A 414 -10.15 -22.81 -3.62
N ILE A 415 -9.66 -24.06 -3.66
CA ILE A 415 -8.87 -24.59 -4.79
C ILE A 415 -9.71 -24.66 -6.07
N GLN A 416 -10.96 -25.08 -5.96
CA GLN A 416 -11.86 -25.13 -7.10
C GLN A 416 -12.02 -23.74 -7.71
N GLU A 417 -12.30 -22.74 -6.89
CA GLU A 417 -12.45 -21.35 -7.33
C GLU A 417 -11.14 -20.78 -7.86
N ALA A 418 -10.03 -20.91 -7.12
CA ALA A 418 -8.73 -20.37 -7.53
C ALA A 418 -8.27 -20.94 -8.87
N ASN A 419 -8.60 -22.20 -9.15
CA ASN A 419 -8.17 -22.92 -10.35
C ASN A 419 -9.21 -22.90 -11.49
N GLU A 420 -10.33 -22.23 -11.32
CA GLU A 420 -11.32 -22.08 -12.39
C GLU A 420 -10.77 -21.18 -13.51
N GLY A 421 -11.03 -21.57 -14.76
CA GLY A 421 -10.53 -20.87 -15.96
C GLY A 421 -9.18 -21.35 -16.47
N LYS A 422 -8.62 -20.63 -17.44
CA LYS A 422 -7.33 -20.96 -18.10
C LYS A 422 -6.14 -20.32 -17.37
N GLY A 423 -4.96 -20.90 -17.48
CA GLY A 423 -3.71 -20.32 -16.96
C GLY A 423 -3.08 -21.11 -15.81
N ILE A 424 -2.21 -20.45 -15.06
CA ILE A 424 -1.43 -21.07 -13.97
C ILE A 424 -2.36 -21.45 -12.84
N LYS A 425 -2.31 -22.72 -12.44
CA LYS A 425 -3.14 -23.26 -11.36
C LYS A 425 -2.44 -23.14 -10.01
N PHE A 426 -3.21 -22.90 -8.97
CA PHE A 426 -2.71 -22.96 -7.60
C PHE A 426 -2.40 -24.42 -7.22
N PRO A 427 -1.19 -24.71 -6.71
CA PRO A 427 -0.78 -26.08 -6.46
C PRO A 427 -1.44 -26.67 -5.23
N THR A 428 -2.06 -27.85 -5.39
CA THR A 428 -2.81 -28.52 -4.31
C THR A 428 -1.93 -29.09 -3.20
N TRP A 429 -0.66 -29.40 -3.48
CA TRP A 429 0.30 -29.90 -2.51
C TRP A 429 0.65 -28.88 -1.41
N THR A 430 0.41 -27.59 -1.65
CA THR A 430 0.65 -26.52 -0.66
C THR A 430 -0.32 -26.52 0.51
N ARG A 431 -1.30 -27.42 0.54
CA ARG A 431 -2.37 -27.46 1.56
C ARG A 431 -1.83 -27.39 2.99
N LEU A 432 -0.87 -28.25 3.34
CA LEU A 432 -0.31 -28.27 4.70
C LEU A 432 0.42 -26.95 5.02
N TYR A 433 1.17 -26.44 4.04
CA TYR A 433 1.90 -25.19 4.18
C TYR A 433 0.96 -24.01 4.47
N ILE A 434 -0.09 -23.80 3.67
CA ILE A 434 -1.01 -22.68 3.84
C ILE A 434 -1.97 -22.84 5.00
N SER A 435 -2.27 -24.10 5.43
CA SER A 435 -3.19 -24.36 6.54
C SER A 435 -2.53 -24.25 7.91
N TYR A 436 -1.21 -24.47 8.01
CA TYR A 436 -0.51 -24.53 9.30
C TYR A 436 0.73 -23.64 9.36
N VAL A 437 1.60 -23.68 8.34
CA VAL A 437 2.89 -22.96 8.41
C VAL A 437 2.67 -21.46 8.28
N ILE A 438 1.93 -20.99 7.25
CA ILE A 438 1.66 -19.56 7.08
C ILE A 438 0.93 -18.97 8.29
N PRO A 439 -0.14 -19.58 8.84
CA PRO A 439 -0.80 -19.07 10.05
C PRO A 439 0.14 -18.89 11.25
N LEU A 440 1.06 -19.83 11.47
CA LEU A 440 2.05 -19.71 12.55
C LEU A 440 3.03 -18.55 12.31
N ILE A 441 3.49 -18.37 11.06
CA ILE A 441 4.34 -17.22 10.70
C ILE A 441 3.60 -15.90 10.90
N VAL A 442 2.33 -15.82 10.51
CA VAL A 442 1.52 -14.61 10.69
C VAL A 442 1.31 -14.28 12.16
N LEU A 443 1.04 -15.29 13.01
CA LEU A 443 0.96 -15.10 14.46
C LEU A 443 2.29 -14.63 15.04
N TRP A 444 3.41 -15.16 14.58
CA TRP A 444 4.73 -14.71 14.99
C TRP A 444 4.97 -13.24 14.61
N ILE A 445 4.59 -12.82 13.38
CA ILE A 445 4.68 -11.42 12.93
C ILE A 445 3.86 -10.52 13.86
N PHE A 446 2.64 -10.92 14.16
CA PHE A 446 1.75 -10.16 15.03
C PHE A 446 2.36 -9.96 16.43
N ILE A 447 2.85 -11.05 17.06
CA ILE A 447 3.50 -11.00 18.37
C ILE A 447 4.77 -10.13 18.32
N GLN A 448 5.63 -10.31 17.31
CA GLN A 448 6.85 -9.53 17.14
C GLN A 448 6.57 -8.03 16.94
N GLY A 449 5.48 -7.66 16.31
CA GLY A 449 5.03 -6.27 16.18
C GLY A 449 4.84 -5.60 17.54
N TYR A 450 4.23 -6.31 18.48
CA TYR A 450 4.06 -5.81 19.87
C TYR A 450 5.37 -5.78 20.64
N ILE A 451 6.17 -6.84 20.55
CA ILE A 451 7.47 -6.90 21.24
C ILE A 451 8.35 -5.74 20.80
N SER A 452 8.45 -5.49 19.48
CA SER A 452 9.30 -4.43 18.93
C SER A 452 8.83 -3.02 19.30
N THR A 453 7.53 -2.83 19.54
CA THR A 453 6.95 -1.52 19.85
C THR A 453 6.97 -1.22 21.35
N PHE A 454 6.68 -2.20 22.20
CA PHE A 454 6.45 -1.99 23.63
C PHE A 454 7.51 -2.60 24.54
N ILE A 455 8.31 -3.55 24.06
CA ILE A 455 9.37 -4.19 24.85
C ILE A 455 10.73 -3.78 24.24
N LYS A 456 11.29 -2.70 24.76
CA LYS A 456 12.63 -2.20 24.38
C LYS A 456 13.73 -2.90 25.13
#